data_46f2899c17b96221487067ab08f3e51e
#
_entry.id   46f2899c17b96221487067ab08f3e51e
#
_cell.length_a   1.000
_cell.length_b   1.000
_cell.length_c   1.000
_cell.angle_alpha   90.00
_cell.angle_beta   90.00
_cell.angle_gamma   90.00
#
_symmetry.space_group_name_H-M   'P 1'
#
loop_
_entity.id
_entity.type
_entity.pdbx_description
1 polymer ?
#
loop_
_entity_poly.entity_id
_entity_poly.type
_entity_poly.pdbx_seq_one_letter_code
_entity_poly.pdbx_strand_id
1 'polypeptide(L)'
;MLAIAGLVWLEAAVSDGNQYAEYLLGKTLLQETDIEQDLPRAEELLKRSSDKGNRYAKYMLGKAYLDGVLLLQNIPEAIRLLTESADKHFAPAQYILGKLLYRREIIPQDLERAVCYLERAAAQDNPYAAYLAGKILLTEDAVKDVLRAIRNFEIAAKNGNDFAEYQLGKLYLYGKETERDYSKAMFYLSSAAEHGNRYAEQLLHSIKSGRNWSAALGTIRLLHHLSRMLQNRLEDERKGKGAAIDRKLRKKIAEKKQAHGQKM
;
A
#
# COMPACT_ATOMS: atom_id res chain seq x y z
N MET A 1 42.84 -2.40 -4.89
CA MET A 1 43.70 -2.08 -3.74
C MET A 1 42.95 -1.70 -2.47
N LEU A 2 41.92 -0.87 -2.51
CA LEU A 2 41.14 -0.47 -1.31
C LEU A 2 40.35 -1.67 -0.67
N ALA A 3 39.79 -2.55 -1.46
CA ALA A 3 39.07 -3.72 -0.97
C ALA A 3 40.00 -4.72 -0.20
N ILE A 4 41.21 -4.94 -0.70
CA ILE A 4 42.22 -5.81 -0.06
C ILE A 4 42.69 -5.23 1.28
N ALA A 5 42.96 -3.90 1.33
CA ALA A 5 43.34 -3.24 2.59
C ALA A 5 42.22 -3.36 3.65
N GLY A 6 40.92 -3.20 3.24
CA GLY A 6 39.79 -3.37 4.12
C GLY A 6 39.69 -4.79 4.72
N LEU A 7 39.98 -5.83 3.92
CA LEU A 7 39.98 -7.22 4.39
C LEU A 7 41.05 -7.48 5.43
N VAL A 8 42.26 -6.93 5.27
CA VAL A 8 43.34 -7.09 6.25
C VAL A 8 42.94 -6.50 7.61
N TRP A 9 42.27 -5.35 7.62
CA TRP A 9 41.78 -4.74 8.86
C TRP A 9 40.65 -5.55 9.50
N LEU A 10 39.74 -6.11 8.70
CA LEU A 10 38.70 -6.98 9.20
C LEU A 10 39.29 -8.28 9.81
N GLU A 11 40.27 -8.89 9.16
CA GLU A 11 40.95 -10.09 9.68
C GLU A 11 41.63 -9.83 11.03
N ALA A 12 42.33 -8.72 11.18
CA ALA A 12 42.92 -8.32 12.45
C ALA A 12 41.86 -8.17 13.55
N ALA A 13 40.77 -7.44 13.25
CA ALA A 13 39.66 -7.25 14.19
C ALA A 13 38.90 -8.54 14.51
N VAL A 14 38.84 -9.49 13.57
CA VAL A 14 38.30 -10.85 13.81
C VAL A 14 39.23 -11.64 14.79
N SER A 15 40.52 -11.50 14.63
CA SER A 15 41.52 -12.12 15.53
C SER A 15 41.39 -11.60 16.97
N ASP A 16 41.03 -10.32 17.12
CA ASP A 16 40.72 -9.68 18.40
C ASP A 16 39.34 -10.07 18.96
N GLY A 17 38.58 -10.88 18.25
CA GLY A 17 37.28 -11.39 18.69
C GLY A 17 36.13 -10.40 18.54
N ASN A 18 36.25 -9.35 17.68
CA ASN A 18 35.22 -8.36 17.48
C ASN A 18 34.01 -8.95 16.70
N GLN A 19 32.87 -9.02 17.36
CA GLN A 19 31.64 -9.59 16.76
C GLN A 19 31.14 -8.86 15.49
N TYR A 20 31.39 -7.56 15.37
CA TYR A 20 30.99 -6.80 14.18
C TYR A 20 31.94 -7.06 13.02
N ALA A 21 33.24 -7.25 13.28
CA ALA A 21 34.20 -7.65 12.27
C ALA A 21 33.91 -9.08 11.76
N GLU A 22 33.59 -10.00 12.66
CA GLU A 22 33.13 -11.36 12.29
C GLU A 22 31.88 -11.30 11.40
N TYR A 23 30.90 -10.49 11.75
CA TYR A 23 29.71 -10.29 10.91
C TYR A 23 30.06 -9.70 9.54
N LEU A 24 30.85 -8.62 9.51
CA LEU A 24 31.19 -7.96 8.25
C LEU A 24 32.00 -8.87 7.33
N LEU A 25 33.02 -9.54 7.85
CA LEU A 25 33.82 -10.47 7.06
C LEU A 25 33.00 -11.65 6.57
N GLY A 26 32.18 -12.24 7.45
CA GLY A 26 31.28 -13.34 7.08
C GLY A 26 30.27 -12.91 6.01
N LYS A 27 29.73 -11.70 6.11
CA LYS A 27 28.84 -11.12 5.07
C LYS A 27 29.58 -10.94 3.74
N THR A 28 30.77 -10.39 3.75
CA THR A 28 31.60 -10.16 2.56
C THR A 28 31.91 -11.47 1.86
N LEU A 29 32.39 -12.50 2.58
CA LEU A 29 32.67 -13.83 2.04
C LEU A 29 31.43 -14.56 1.51
N LEU A 30 30.24 -14.21 2.02
CA LEU A 30 28.98 -14.83 1.59
C LEU A 30 28.40 -14.19 0.31
N GLN A 31 28.57 -12.89 0.13
CA GLN A 31 27.76 -12.12 -0.83
C GLN A 31 28.56 -11.34 -1.89
N GLU A 32 29.83 -11.03 -1.69
CA GLU A 32 30.57 -10.21 -2.65
C GLU A 32 31.10 -11.04 -3.81
N THR A 33 30.94 -10.51 -5.02
CA THR A 33 31.33 -11.16 -6.28
C THR A 33 32.81 -10.89 -6.63
N ASP A 34 33.39 -9.83 -6.06
CA ASP A 34 34.78 -9.41 -6.33
C ASP A 34 35.83 -10.10 -5.46
N ILE A 35 35.36 -10.93 -4.52
CA ILE A 35 36.18 -11.70 -3.59
C ILE A 35 35.82 -13.18 -3.74
N GLU A 36 36.85 -14.04 -3.72
CA GLU A 36 36.60 -15.49 -3.71
C GLU A 36 35.71 -15.88 -2.53
N GLN A 37 34.55 -16.47 -2.85
CA GLN A 37 33.60 -16.90 -1.85
C GLN A 37 34.17 -18.07 -1.05
N ASP A 38 34.20 -17.90 0.26
CA ASP A 38 34.51 -18.99 1.21
C ASP A 38 33.27 -19.21 2.10
N LEU A 39 32.34 -20.02 1.60
CA LEU A 39 31.05 -20.27 2.26
C LEU A 39 31.24 -20.96 3.64
N PRO A 40 32.10 -21.96 3.81
CA PRO A 40 32.36 -22.57 5.13
C PRO A 40 32.86 -21.54 6.15
N ARG A 41 33.83 -20.73 5.77
CA ARG A 41 34.39 -19.68 6.63
C ARG A 41 33.36 -18.57 6.92
N ALA A 42 32.59 -18.16 5.92
CA ALA A 42 31.51 -17.19 6.08
C ALA A 42 30.49 -17.68 7.12
N GLU A 43 30.06 -18.94 7.02
CA GLU A 43 29.15 -19.58 7.96
C GLU A 43 29.71 -19.62 9.38
N GLU A 44 30.96 -20.01 9.55
CA GLU A 44 31.63 -20.05 10.86
C GLU A 44 31.69 -18.66 11.51
N LEU A 45 32.12 -17.64 10.75
CA LEU A 45 32.22 -16.26 11.25
C LEU A 45 30.86 -15.70 11.64
N LEU A 46 29.81 -15.94 10.83
CA LEU A 46 28.44 -15.52 11.13
C LEU A 46 27.90 -16.26 12.36
N LYS A 47 28.19 -17.56 12.55
CA LYS A 47 27.85 -18.32 13.77
C LYS A 47 28.48 -17.71 15.00
N ARG A 48 29.81 -17.50 14.97
CA ARG A 48 30.55 -16.90 16.09
C ARG A 48 30.00 -15.53 16.47
N SER A 49 29.72 -14.65 15.46
CA SER A 49 29.11 -13.36 15.68
C SER A 49 27.68 -13.46 16.25
N SER A 50 26.89 -14.41 15.73
CA SER A 50 25.54 -14.72 16.20
C SER A 50 25.52 -15.14 17.66
N ASP A 51 26.44 -16.04 18.07
CA ASP A 51 26.56 -16.56 19.44
C ASP A 51 26.95 -15.45 20.44
N LYS A 52 27.73 -14.46 20.00
CA LYS A 52 28.01 -13.25 20.75
C LYS A 52 26.81 -12.27 20.80
N GLY A 53 25.71 -12.63 20.17
CA GLY A 53 24.46 -11.89 20.25
C GLY A 53 24.25 -10.80 19.19
N ASN A 54 25.05 -10.77 18.14
CA ASN A 54 24.93 -9.81 17.04
C ASN A 54 23.64 -10.06 16.24
N ARG A 55 22.70 -9.11 16.28
CA ARG A 55 21.40 -9.22 15.58
C ARG A 55 21.54 -9.26 14.06
N TYR A 56 22.56 -8.61 13.50
CA TYR A 56 22.80 -8.58 12.06
C TYR A 56 23.31 -9.93 11.56
N ALA A 57 24.20 -10.59 12.32
CA ALA A 57 24.68 -11.93 12.02
C ALA A 57 23.57 -12.97 12.13
N LYS A 58 22.73 -12.89 13.17
CA LYS A 58 21.54 -13.74 13.32
C LYS A 58 20.59 -13.63 12.13
N TYR A 59 20.30 -12.41 11.71
CA TYR A 59 19.46 -12.15 10.54
C TYR A 59 20.07 -12.72 9.24
N MET A 60 21.36 -12.43 9.00
CA MET A 60 22.07 -12.86 7.80
C MET A 60 22.12 -14.38 7.69
N LEU A 61 22.55 -15.05 8.76
CA LEU A 61 22.63 -16.49 8.81
C LEU A 61 21.24 -17.14 8.73
N GLY A 62 20.25 -16.60 9.47
CA GLY A 62 18.88 -17.07 9.42
C GLY A 62 18.26 -16.94 8.02
N LYS A 63 18.55 -15.85 7.32
CA LYS A 63 18.12 -15.68 5.93
C LYS A 63 18.82 -16.66 4.99
N ALA A 64 20.14 -16.86 5.12
CA ALA A 64 20.87 -17.81 4.29
C ALA A 64 20.38 -19.26 4.47
N TYR A 65 20.07 -19.67 5.69
CA TYR A 65 19.47 -21.00 5.97
C TYR A 65 18.02 -21.10 5.48
N LEU A 66 17.26 -20.00 5.47
CA LEU A 66 15.91 -19.99 4.96
C LEU A 66 15.89 -20.16 3.44
N ASP A 67 16.74 -19.40 2.74
CA ASP A 67 16.79 -19.36 1.28
C ASP A 67 17.41 -20.65 0.71
N GLY A 68 18.38 -21.26 1.39
CA GLY A 68 19.03 -22.51 1.00
C GLY A 68 19.84 -22.44 -0.30
N VAL A 69 20.24 -21.23 -0.71
CA VAL A 69 20.95 -21.02 -1.99
C VAL A 69 22.47 -21.08 -1.80
N LEU A 70 22.98 -20.40 -0.78
CA LEU A 70 24.42 -20.30 -0.50
C LEU A 70 24.84 -21.28 0.59
N LEU A 71 23.97 -21.51 1.58
CA LEU A 71 24.17 -22.49 2.64
C LEU A 71 23.10 -23.58 2.55
N LEU A 72 23.38 -24.74 3.13
CA LEU A 72 22.41 -25.82 3.21
C LEU A 72 21.16 -25.35 3.97
N GLN A 73 19.99 -25.53 3.37
CA GLN A 73 18.72 -25.13 3.97
C GLN A 73 18.49 -25.76 5.34
N ASN A 74 18.18 -24.94 6.33
CA ASN A 74 17.85 -25.38 7.69
C ASN A 74 16.73 -24.49 8.26
N ILE A 75 15.48 -24.86 7.97
CA ILE A 75 14.30 -24.08 8.35
C ILE A 75 14.18 -23.90 9.87
N PRO A 76 14.30 -24.92 10.73
CA PRO A 76 14.20 -24.75 12.18
C PRO A 76 15.21 -23.72 12.71
N GLU A 77 16.46 -23.83 12.30
CA GLU A 77 17.51 -22.91 12.72
C GLU A 77 17.32 -21.50 12.15
N ALA A 78 16.86 -21.38 10.90
CA ALA A 78 16.52 -20.11 10.30
C ALA A 78 15.45 -19.35 11.10
N ILE A 79 14.38 -20.04 11.49
CA ILE A 79 13.30 -19.44 12.29
C ILE A 79 13.80 -19.03 13.68
N ARG A 80 14.62 -19.86 14.34
CA ARG A 80 15.22 -19.52 15.63
C ARG A 80 16.04 -18.24 15.55
N LEU A 81 16.97 -18.17 14.59
CA LEU A 81 17.86 -17.01 14.41
C LEU A 81 17.11 -15.75 14.02
N LEU A 82 16.13 -15.86 13.11
CA LEU A 82 15.28 -14.72 12.71
C LEU A 82 14.44 -14.22 13.89
N THR A 83 13.91 -15.12 14.72
CA THR A 83 13.15 -14.74 15.93
C THR A 83 14.04 -13.98 16.91
N GLU A 84 15.23 -14.52 17.22
CA GLU A 84 16.16 -13.85 18.12
C GLU A 84 16.63 -12.48 17.60
N SER A 85 16.77 -12.32 16.27
CA SER A 85 17.09 -11.04 15.65
C SER A 85 15.92 -10.06 15.73
N ALA A 86 14.69 -10.53 15.48
CA ALA A 86 13.47 -9.74 15.53
C ALA A 86 13.17 -9.24 16.95
N ASP A 87 13.41 -10.08 17.98
CA ASP A 87 13.26 -9.72 19.40
C ASP A 87 14.30 -8.68 19.84
N LYS A 88 15.44 -8.60 19.14
CA LYS A 88 16.42 -7.52 19.28
C LYS A 88 16.06 -6.26 18.46
N HIS A 89 14.82 -6.08 18.11
CA HIS A 89 14.29 -4.92 17.37
C HIS A 89 14.98 -4.70 16.01
N PHE A 90 15.28 -5.77 15.27
CA PHE A 90 15.79 -5.63 13.90
C PHE A 90 14.65 -5.70 12.88
N ALA A 91 14.29 -4.57 12.30
CA ALA A 91 13.14 -4.45 11.40
C ALA A 91 13.15 -5.41 10.20
N PRO A 92 14.29 -5.70 9.53
CA PRO A 92 14.31 -6.69 8.46
C PRO A 92 13.94 -8.11 8.92
N ALA A 93 14.38 -8.50 10.12
CA ALA A 93 14.01 -9.81 10.69
C ALA A 93 12.53 -9.87 11.07
N GLN A 94 12.00 -8.79 11.67
CA GLN A 94 10.58 -8.67 11.99
C GLN A 94 9.71 -8.76 10.74
N TYR A 95 10.10 -8.09 9.66
CA TYR A 95 9.38 -8.15 8.39
C TYR A 95 9.36 -9.57 7.79
N ILE A 96 10.53 -10.26 7.76
CA ILE A 96 10.61 -11.64 7.24
C ILE A 96 9.76 -12.59 8.07
N LEU A 97 9.86 -12.53 9.40
CA LEU A 97 9.04 -13.37 10.29
C LEU A 97 7.55 -13.10 10.11
N GLY A 98 7.13 -11.85 10.08
CA GLY A 98 5.74 -11.50 9.85
C GLY A 98 5.22 -12.06 8.53
N LYS A 99 6.03 -11.99 7.47
CA LYS A 99 5.71 -12.55 6.15
C LYS A 99 5.62 -14.08 6.17
N LEU A 100 6.53 -14.76 6.87
CA LEU A 100 6.52 -16.22 7.01
C LEU A 100 5.30 -16.70 7.79
N LEU A 101 4.97 -16.06 8.91
CA LEU A 101 3.80 -16.36 9.73
C LEU A 101 2.48 -16.10 9.00
N TYR A 102 2.45 -15.18 8.04
CA TYR A 102 1.28 -14.94 7.18
C TYR A 102 1.12 -16.03 6.10
N ARG A 103 2.22 -16.52 5.49
CA ARG A 103 2.21 -17.32 4.25
C ARG A 103 2.08 -18.80 4.52
N ARG A 104 1.56 -19.50 5.23
CA ARG A 104 1.36 -20.98 5.33
C ARG A 104 2.30 -21.91 4.54
N GLU A 105 3.38 -21.38 3.92
CA GLU A 105 4.21 -22.14 2.99
C GLU A 105 5.31 -22.94 3.73
N ILE A 106 5.91 -22.37 4.76
CA ILE A 106 7.12 -22.89 5.42
C ILE A 106 6.84 -23.26 6.88
N ILE A 107 6.04 -22.44 7.57
CA ILE A 107 5.65 -22.64 8.96
C ILE A 107 4.14 -22.49 9.12
N PRO A 108 3.54 -23.06 10.20
CA PRO A 108 2.12 -22.83 10.48
C PRO A 108 1.77 -21.35 10.53
N GLN A 109 0.62 -21.00 9.96
CA GLN A 109 0.14 -19.63 9.97
C GLN A 109 -0.20 -19.18 11.40
N ASP A 110 0.23 -17.96 11.73
CA ASP A 110 -0.17 -17.25 12.94
C ASP A 110 -0.36 -15.78 12.61
N LEU A 111 -1.60 -15.40 12.34
CA LEU A 111 -1.95 -14.07 11.85
C LEU A 111 -1.73 -12.99 12.92
N GLU A 112 -1.98 -13.29 14.19
CA GLU A 112 -1.77 -12.35 15.29
C GLU A 112 -0.29 -12.00 15.45
N ARG A 113 0.56 -13.04 15.51
CA ARG A 113 2.00 -12.83 15.57
C ARG A 113 2.56 -12.20 14.30
N ALA A 114 2.01 -12.55 13.12
CA ALA A 114 2.39 -11.93 11.86
C ALA A 114 2.16 -10.41 11.90
N VAL A 115 0.94 -9.98 12.28
CA VAL A 115 0.60 -8.55 12.41
C VAL A 115 1.50 -7.88 13.46
N CYS A 116 1.72 -8.51 14.62
CA CYS A 116 2.57 -7.96 15.67
C CYS A 116 4.00 -7.67 15.18
N TYR A 117 4.65 -8.63 14.50
CA TYR A 117 6.01 -8.42 13.97
C TYR A 117 6.03 -7.39 12.83
N LEU A 118 5.02 -7.39 11.96
CA LEU A 118 4.92 -6.41 10.87
C LEU A 118 4.72 -4.98 11.40
N GLU A 119 3.87 -4.78 12.40
CA GLU A 119 3.68 -3.47 13.03
C GLU A 119 4.93 -2.98 13.77
N ARG A 120 5.68 -3.89 14.41
CA ARG A 120 6.99 -3.55 14.99
C ARG A 120 8.00 -3.10 13.94
N ALA A 121 8.01 -3.73 12.76
CA ALA A 121 8.84 -3.30 11.64
C ALA A 121 8.34 -1.99 11.04
N ALA A 122 7.02 -1.79 10.94
CA ALA A 122 6.39 -0.55 10.47
C ALA A 122 6.72 0.65 11.36
N ALA A 123 6.78 0.45 12.68
CA ALA A 123 7.22 1.47 13.64
C ALA A 123 8.69 1.90 13.46
N GLN A 124 9.47 1.16 12.69
CA GLN A 124 10.84 1.48 12.27
C GLN A 124 10.89 1.92 10.80
N ASP A 125 9.82 2.57 10.32
CA ASP A 125 9.69 3.14 8.98
C ASP A 125 9.83 2.13 7.83
N ASN A 126 9.48 0.85 8.05
CA ASN A 126 9.43 -0.14 6.97
C ASN A 126 8.08 -0.09 6.24
N PRO A 127 8.01 0.50 5.02
CA PRO A 127 6.73 0.68 4.31
C PRO A 127 6.12 -0.65 3.83
N TYR A 128 6.95 -1.64 3.53
CA TYR A 128 6.47 -2.95 3.09
C TYR A 128 5.82 -3.73 4.22
N ALA A 129 6.38 -3.61 5.44
CA ALA A 129 5.80 -4.20 6.63
C ALA A 129 4.47 -3.54 6.98
N ALA A 130 4.41 -2.22 6.97
CA ALA A 130 3.20 -1.45 7.20
C ALA A 130 2.09 -1.81 6.18
N TYR A 131 2.43 -1.84 4.89
CA TYR A 131 1.49 -2.26 3.85
C TYR A 131 0.96 -3.69 4.07
N LEU A 132 1.84 -4.63 4.38
CA LEU A 132 1.44 -6.02 4.59
C LEU A 132 0.57 -6.19 5.84
N ALA A 133 0.90 -5.51 6.95
CA ALA A 133 0.08 -5.48 8.16
C ALA A 133 -1.33 -4.93 7.86
N GLY A 134 -1.41 -3.79 7.16
CA GLY A 134 -2.68 -3.20 6.74
C GLY A 134 -3.49 -4.14 5.85
N LYS A 135 -2.84 -4.83 4.93
CA LYS A 135 -3.50 -5.82 4.07
C LYS A 135 -4.08 -6.99 4.88
N ILE A 136 -3.31 -7.59 5.78
CA ILE A 136 -3.77 -8.71 6.63
C ILE A 136 -4.97 -8.26 7.48
N LEU A 137 -4.86 -7.13 8.16
CA LEU A 137 -5.92 -6.56 9.00
C LEU A 137 -7.20 -6.19 8.22
N LEU A 138 -7.09 -5.97 6.91
CA LEU A 138 -8.24 -5.68 6.07
C LEU A 138 -8.91 -6.93 5.50
N THR A 139 -8.12 -7.99 5.19
CA THR A 139 -8.59 -9.12 4.39
C THR A 139 -8.80 -10.42 5.16
N GLU A 140 -8.13 -10.61 6.30
CA GLU A 140 -8.19 -11.86 7.07
C GLU A 140 -9.18 -11.71 8.23
N ASP A 141 -10.32 -12.39 8.13
CA ASP A 141 -11.42 -12.25 9.10
C ASP A 141 -11.03 -12.52 10.55
N ALA A 142 -10.07 -13.44 10.78
CA ALA A 142 -9.62 -13.81 12.12
C ALA A 142 -8.94 -12.67 12.90
N VAL A 143 -8.38 -11.68 12.20
CA VAL A 143 -7.66 -10.52 12.79
C VAL A 143 -8.16 -9.19 12.24
N LYS A 144 -9.32 -9.18 11.59
CA LYS A 144 -9.86 -8.02 10.88
C LYS A 144 -10.03 -6.81 11.80
N ASP A 145 -9.33 -5.73 11.45
CA ASP A 145 -9.44 -4.41 12.11
C ASP A 145 -9.18 -3.31 11.09
N VAL A 146 -10.25 -2.73 10.60
CA VAL A 146 -10.20 -1.71 9.53
C VAL A 146 -9.48 -0.44 9.97
N LEU A 147 -9.66 -0.01 11.20
CA LEU A 147 -9.01 1.20 11.70
C LEU A 147 -7.49 1.01 11.84
N ARG A 148 -7.07 -0.16 12.33
CA ARG A 148 -5.64 -0.51 12.34
C ARG A 148 -5.09 -0.67 10.92
N ALA A 149 -5.86 -1.26 10.00
CA ALA A 149 -5.47 -1.37 8.60
C ALA A 149 -5.22 -0.01 7.97
N ILE A 150 -6.13 0.96 8.17
CA ILE A 150 -5.98 2.33 7.66
C ILE A 150 -4.72 2.98 8.24
N ARG A 151 -4.49 2.91 9.56
CA ARG A 151 -3.26 3.45 10.18
C ARG A 151 -1.99 2.86 9.57
N ASN A 152 -1.96 1.55 9.36
CA ASN A 152 -0.81 0.89 8.75
C ASN A 152 -0.62 1.31 7.28
N PHE A 153 -1.70 1.46 6.51
CA PHE A 153 -1.60 2.00 5.14
C PHE A 153 -1.14 3.45 5.12
N GLU A 154 -1.56 4.28 6.08
CA GLU A 154 -1.09 5.67 6.19
C GLU A 154 0.41 5.75 6.52
N ILE A 155 0.92 4.89 7.41
CA ILE A 155 2.36 4.76 7.67
C ILE A 155 3.10 4.35 6.38
N ALA A 156 2.59 3.35 5.66
CA ALA A 156 3.21 2.90 4.42
C ALA A 156 3.19 3.99 3.34
N ALA A 157 2.08 4.69 3.17
CA ALA A 157 1.92 5.78 2.20
C ALA A 157 2.87 6.95 2.51
N LYS A 158 2.97 7.35 3.78
CA LYS A 158 3.91 8.39 4.23
C LYS A 158 5.36 8.05 3.86
N ASN A 159 5.71 6.76 3.85
CA ASN A 159 7.03 6.26 3.48
C ASN A 159 7.12 5.84 1.99
N GLY A 160 6.24 6.38 1.12
CA GLY A 160 6.32 6.26 -0.33
C GLY A 160 5.81 4.92 -0.91
N ASN A 161 4.94 4.20 -0.19
CA ASN A 161 4.35 2.98 -0.72
C ASN A 161 3.08 3.30 -1.55
N ASP A 162 3.22 3.27 -2.87
CA ASP A 162 2.15 3.55 -3.84
C ASP A 162 0.97 2.56 -3.78
N PHE A 163 1.23 1.31 -3.41
CA PHE A 163 0.16 0.32 -3.21
C PHE A 163 -0.69 0.64 -1.96
N ALA A 164 -0.08 1.17 -0.91
CA ALA A 164 -0.82 1.61 0.28
C ALA A 164 -1.70 2.83 -0.04
N GLU A 165 -1.16 3.81 -0.78
CA GLU A 165 -1.94 4.95 -1.28
C GLU A 165 -3.14 4.49 -2.12
N TYR A 166 -2.93 3.55 -3.05
CA TYR A 166 -4.01 2.97 -3.84
C TYR A 166 -5.08 2.28 -2.97
N GLN A 167 -4.69 1.52 -1.94
CA GLN A 167 -5.64 0.88 -1.03
C GLN A 167 -6.45 1.90 -0.22
N LEU A 168 -5.79 2.95 0.32
CA LEU A 168 -6.48 4.06 1.00
C LEU A 168 -7.47 4.75 0.07
N GLY A 169 -7.04 5.05 -1.16
CA GLY A 169 -7.91 5.62 -2.16
C GLY A 169 -9.16 4.79 -2.44
N LYS A 170 -9.02 3.47 -2.54
CA LYS A 170 -10.17 2.55 -2.70
C LYS A 170 -11.08 2.52 -1.47
N LEU A 171 -10.51 2.44 -0.28
CA LEU A 171 -11.27 2.41 0.97
C LEU A 171 -12.18 3.63 1.07
N TYR A 172 -11.64 4.84 0.85
CA TYR A 172 -12.42 6.07 0.88
C TYR A 172 -13.35 6.26 -0.32
N LEU A 173 -13.01 5.72 -1.49
CA LEU A 173 -13.85 5.81 -2.69
C LEU A 173 -15.14 5.00 -2.55
N TYR A 174 -15.01 3.76 -2.12
CA TYR A 174 -16.14 2.83 -2.05
C TYR A 174 -16.92 2.91 -0.75
N GLY A 175 -16.28 3.29 0.34
CA GLY A 175 -16.93 3.45 1.65
C GLY A 175 -17.57 2.16 2.18
N LYS A 176 -17.02 0.99 1.84
CA LYS A 176 -17.57 -0.31 2.29
C LYS A 176 -17.17 -0.64 3.73
N GLU A 177 -15.95 -0.32 4.08
CA GLU A 177 -15.33 -0.65 5.37
C GLU A 177 -15.10 0.60 6.24
N THR A 178 -15.25 1.80 5.66
CA THR A 178 -15.13 3.09 6.33
C THR A 178 -16.10 4.09 5.71
N GLU A 179 -16.29 5.26 6.29
CA GLU A 179 -17.07 6.33 5.67
C GLU A 179 -16.47 6.76 4.34
N ARG A 180 -17.37 6.97 3.38
CA ARG A 180 -16.96 7.43 2.05
C ARG A 180 -16.48 8.87 2.07
N ASP A 181 -15.24 9.09 1.63
CA ASP A 181 -14.64 10.42 1.49
C ASP A 181 -14.00 10.56 0.11
N TYR A 182 -14.75 11.23 -0.78
CA TYR A 182 -14.30 11.38 -2.16
C TYR A 182 -13.03 12.26 -2.27
N SER A 183 -12.87 13.24 -1.40
CA SER A 183 -11.70 14.13 -1.42
C SER A 183 -10.43 13.37 -1.03
N LYS A 184 -10.49 12.59 0.04
CA LYS A 184 -9.38 11.70 0.43
C LYS A 184 -9.12 10.63 -0.61
N ALA A 185 -10.18 10.06 -1.19
CA ALA A 185 -10.03 9.06 -2.25
C ALA A 185 -9.24 9.60 -3.45
N MET A 186 -9.63 10.79 -3.93
CA MET A 186 -8.94 11.42 -5.06
C MET A 186 -7.51 11.83 -4.74
N PHE A 187 -7.27 12.32 -3.51
CA PHE A 187 -5.91 12.64 -3.04
C PHE A 187 -5.00 11.42 -3.10
N TYR A 188 -5.38 10.32 -2.44
CA TYR A 188 -4.55 9.12 -2.40
C TYR A 188 -4.41 8.43 -3.77
N LEU A 189 -5.49 8.40 -4.59
CA LEU A 189 -5.39 7.82 -5.93
C LEU A 189 -4.49 8.65 -6.85
N SER A 190 -4.52 9.99 -6.75
CA SER A 190 -3.65 10.86 -7.55
C SER A 190 -2.20 10.69 -7.13
N SER A 191 -1.92 10.67 -5.82
CA SER A 191 -0.58 10.42 -5.28
C SER A 191 -0.03 9.06 -5.72
N ALA A 192 -0.84 7.99 -5.63
CA ALA A 192 -0.45 6.67 -6.09
C ALA A 192 -0.12 6.64 -7.60
N ALA A 193 -0.91 7.34 -8.42
CA ALA A 193 -0.67 7.43 -9.85
C ALA A 193 0.62 8.21 -10.17
N GLU A 194 0.88 9.31 -9.46
CA GLU A 194 2.13 10.09 -9.58
C GLU A 194 3.37 9.26 -9.20
N HIS A 195 3.22 8.33 -8.25
CA HIS A 195 4.25 7.36 -7.87
C HIS A 195 4.32 6.13 -8.80
N GLY A 196 3.55 6.13 -9.90
CA GLY A 196 3.61 5.09 -10.95
C GLY A 196 2.72 3.87 -10.72
N ASN A 197 1.75 3.94 -9.81
CA ASN A 197 0.79 2.87 -9.60
C ASN A 197 -0.22 2.78 -10.74
N ARG A 198 -0.05 1.81 -11.63
CA ARG A 198 -0.91 1.61 -12.82
C ARG A 198 -2.38 1.34 -12.47
N TYR A 199 -2.65 0.72 -11.33
CA TYR A 199 -4.03 0.46 -10.90
C TYR A 199 -4.74 1.76 -10.49
N ALA A 200 -4.01 2.69 -9.87
CA ALA A 200 -4.53 4.01 -9.53
C ALA A 200 -4.80 4.85 -10.79
N GLU A 201 -3.89 4.84 -11.77
CA GLU A 201 -4.08 5.49 -13.06
C GLU A 201 -5.34 5.00 -13.79
N GLN A 202 -5.50 3.67 -13.88
CA GLN A 202 -6.66 3.05 -14.52
C GLN A 202 -7.97 3.41 -13.79
N LEU A 203 -7.96 3.40 -12.46
CA LEU A 203 -9.14 3.74 -11.66
C LEU A 203 -9.51 5.22 -11.83
N LEU A 204 -8.53 6.13 -11.79
CA LEU A 204 -8.75 7.56 -12.05
C LEU A 204 -9.30 7.81 -13.45
N HIS A 205 -8.75 7.13 -14.46
CA HIS A 205 -9.27 7.23 -15.83
C HIS A 205 -10.73 6.75 -15.91
N SER A 206 -11.08 5.65 -15.27
CA SER A 206 -12.45 5.15 -15.25
C SER A 206 -13.42 6.10 -14.54
N ILE A 207 -12.99 6.74 -13.44
CA ILE A 207 -13.78 7.75 -12.74
C ILE A 207 -14.04 8.98 -13.64
N LYS A 208 -12.99 9.47 -14.32
CA LYS A 208 -13.10 10.61 -15.25
C LYS A 208 -14.00 10.28 -16.44
N SER A 209 -13.84 9.11 -17.05
CA SER A 209 -14.65 8.64 -18.17
C SER A 209 -16.12 8.45 -17.78
N GLY A 210 -16.39 7.87 -16.63
CA GLY A 210 -17.76 7.71 -16.08
C GLY A 210 -18.45 9.05 -15.81
N ARG A 211 -17.72 10.04 -15.30
CA ARG A 211 -18.23 11.42 -15.14
C ARG A 211 -18.54 12.08 -16.48
N ASN A 212 -17.64 11.98 -17.45
CA ASN A 212 -17.85 12.54 -18.78
C ASN A 212 -19.06 11.88 -19.47
N TRP A 213 -19.21 10.58 -19.34
CA TRP A 213 -20.33 9.84 -19.92
C TRP A 213 -21.66 10.21 -19.26
N SER A 214 -21.72 10.34 -17.94
CA SER A 214 -22.95 10.76 -17.24
C SER A 214 -23.34 12.19 -17.57
N ALA A 215 -22.37 13.11 -17.73
CA ALA A 215 -22.60 14.46 -18.18
C ALA A 215 -23.14 14.49 -19.63
N ALA A 216 -22.54 13.70 -20.52
CA ALA A 216 -23.00 13.58 -21.92
C ALA A 216 -24.44 13.04 -22.02
N LEU A 217 -24.76 11.99 -21.23
CA LEU A 217 -26.13 11.47 -21.17
C LEU A 217 -27.14 12.50 -20.62
N GLY A 218 -26.74 13.30 -19.62
CA GLY A 218 -27.54 14.40 -19.10
C GLY A 218 -27.84 15.45 -20.17
N THR A 219 -26.84 15.84 -20.94
CA THR A 219 -26.98 16.79 -22.06
C THR A 219 -27.89 16.25 -23.17
N ILE A 220 -27.70 14.98 -23.55
CA ILE A 220 -28.54 14.30 -24.56
C ILE A 220 -30.03 14.26 -24.09
N ARG A 221 -30.28 13.92 -22.84
CA ARG A 221 -31.65 13.92 -22.28
C ARG A 221 -32.27 15.32 -22.28
N LEU A 222 -31.49 16.34 -21.93
CA LEU A 222 -31.95 17.73 -21.97
C LEU A 222 -32.30 18.16 -23.39
N LEU A 223 -31.42 17.89 -24.37
CA LEU A 223 -31.65 18.19 -25.78
C LEU A 223 -32.90 17.48 -26.31
N HIS A 224 -33.09 16.21 -25.97
CA HIS A 224 -34.28 15.46 -26.37
C HIS A 224 -35.56 16.05 -25.74
N HIS A 225 -35.50 16.48 -24.48
CA HIS A 225 -36.62 17.15 -23.81
C HIS A 225 -36.96 18.50 -24.48
N LEU A 226 -35.95 19.31 -24.76
CA LEU A 226 -36.11 20.57 -25.46
C LEU A 226 -36.68 20.39 -26.89
N SER A 227 -36.17 19.39 -27.62
CA SER A 227 -36.71 19.03 -28.95
C SER A 227 -38.19 18.66 -28.90
N ARG A 228 -38.59 17.83 -27.91
CA ARG A 228 -40.00 17.46 -27.71
C ARG A 228 -40.88 18.69 -27.37
N MET A 229 -40.37 19.59 -26.54
CA MET A 229 -41.11 20.83 -26.22
C MET A 229 -41.27 21.70 -27.43
N LEU A 230 -40.28 21.85 -28.29
CA LEU A 230 -40.36 22.61 -29.54
C LEU A 230 -41.34 21.98 -30.53
N GLN A 231 -41.30 20.65 -30.69
CA GLN A 231 -42.26 19.94 -31.55
C GLN A 231 -43.69 20.12 -31.05
N ASN A 232 -43.96 19.97 -29.77
CA ASN A 232 -45.28 20.19 -29.18
C ASN A 232 -45.75 21.64 -29.40
N ARG A 233 -44.82 22.62 -29.29
CA ARG A 233 -45.14 24.02 -29.53
C ARG A 233 -45.50 24.28 -30.99
N LEU A 234 -44.76 23.73 -31.93
CA LEU A 234 -45.03 23.82 -33.36
C LEU A 234 -46.38 23.16 -33.73
N GLU A 235 -46.69 22.00 -33.11
CA GLU A 235 -47.98 21.37 -33.31
C GLU A 235 -49.15 22.16 -32.72
N ASP A 236 -48.95 22.79 -31.56
CA ASP A 236 -49.98 23.66 -30.94
C ASP A 236 -50.20 24.94 -31.75
N GLU A 237 -49.15 25.49 -32.34
CA GLU A 237 -49.24 26.63 -33.28
C GLU A 237 -50.00 26.24 -34.57
N ARG A 238 -49.70 25.05 -35.14
CA ARG A 238 -50.41 24.51 -36.30
C ARG A 238 -51.88 24.23 -36.01
N LYS A 239 -52.23 23.86 -34.78
CA LYS A 239 -53.61 23.61 -34.33
C LYS A 239 -54.31 24.87 -33.83
N GLY A 240 -53.73 26.06 -33.99
CA GLY A 240 -54.30 27.33 -33.53
C GLY A 240 -54.35 27.51 -32.02
N LYS A 241 -53.70 26.62 -31.25
CA LYS A 241 -53.68 26.62 -29.77
C LYS A 241 -52.56 27.47 -29.17
N GLY A 242 -51.57 27.89 -29.94
CA GLY A 242 -50.38 28.61 -29.46
C GLY A 242 -50.72 29.91 -28.70
N ALA A 243 -51.69 30.66 -29.16
CA ALA A 243 -52.12 31.91 -28.53
C ALA A 243 -52.80 31.68 -27.14
N ALA A 244 -53.41 30.50 -26.89
CA ALA A 244 -54.07 30.20 -25.64
C ALA A 244 -53.06 29.79 -24.56
N ILE A 245 -52.01 29.05 -24.94
CA ILE A 245 -50.93 28.61 -24.04
C ILE A 245 -50.09 29.81 -23.60
N ASP A 246 -49.79 30.74 -24.55
CA ASP A 246 -49.02 31.96 -24.26
C ASP A 246 -49.78 32.87 -23.28
N ARG A 247 -51.12 32.98 -23.42
CA ARG A 247 -51.97 33.70 -22.48
C ARG A 247 -52.00 33.09 -21.10
N LYS A 248 -52.08 31.74 -20.97
CA LYS A 248 -52.02 31.02 -19.68
C LYS A 248 -50.67 31.17 -19.01
N LEU A 249 -49.57 31.11 -19.76
CA LEU A 249 -48.21 31.25 -19.23
C LEU A 249 -47.98 32.69 -18.73
N ARG A 250 -48.37 33.70 -19.48
CA ARG A 250 -48.32 35.12 -19.09
C ARG A 250 -49.15 35.40 -17.83
N LYS A 251 -50.33 34.78 -17.72
CA LYS A 251 -51.17 34.88 -16.52
C LYS A 251 -50.48 34.28 -15.29
N LYS A 252 -49.87 33.05 -15.40
CA LYS A 252 -49.12 32.43 -14.33
C LYS A 252 -47.88 33.21 -13.93
N ILE A 253 -47.17 33.81 -14.87
CA ILE A 253 -46.02 34.66 -14.60
C ILE A 253 -46.45 35.96 -13.88
N ALA A 254 -47.56 36.56 -14.27
CA ALA A 254 -48.10 37.73 -13.62
C ALA A 254 -48.54 37.41 -12.17
N GLU A 255 -49.26 36.30 -11.96
CA GLU A 255 -49.68 35.83 -10.63
C GLU A 255 -48.46 35.57 -9.72
N LYS A 256 -47.40 34.93 -10.21
CA LYS A 256 -46.14 34.73 -9.44
C LYS A 256 -45.42 36.03 -9.11
N LYS A 257 -45.40 37.01 -10.03
CA LYS A 257 -44.83 38.34 -9.77
C LYS A 257 -45.59 39.10 -8.69
N GLN A 258 -46.93 39.03 -8.71
CA GLN A 258 -47.77 39.63 -7.67
C GLN A 258 -47.57 38.97 -6.32
N ALA A 259 -47.43 37.63 -6.26
CA ALA A 259 -47.19 36.90 -5.04
C ALA A 259 -45.78 37.17 -4.43
N HIS A 260 -44.79 37.53 -5.23
CA HIS A 260 -43.45 37.95 -4.77
C HIS A 260 -43.37 39.43 -4.39
N GLY A 261 -44.20 40.29 -4.97
CA GLY A 261 -44.25 41.73 -4.65
C GLY A 261 -45.05 42.08 -3.39
N GLN A 262 -45.78 41.13 -2.81
CA GLN A 262 -46.49 41.28 -1.53
C GLN A 262 -45.71 40.78 -0.32
N LYS A 263 -44.46 40.37 -0.48
CA LYS A 263 -43.57 39.83 0.59
C LYS A 263 -42.38 40.78 0.84
N MET A 264 -42.47 42.05 0.50
CA MET A 264 -41.53 43.10 0.95
C MET A 264 -42.25 44.07 1.85
#